data_a61466558d464645b3935fd2468b4d3b
#
_entry.id   a61466558d464645b3935fd2468b4d3b
#
_cell.length_a   1.000
_cell.length_b   1.000
_cell.length_c   1.000
_cell.angle_alpha   90.00
_cell.angle_beta   90.00
_cell.angle_gamma   90.00
#
_symmetry.space_group_name_H-M   'P 1'
#
loop_
_entity.id
_entity.type
_entity.pdbx_description
1 polymer ?
#
loop_
_entity_poly.entity_id
_entity_poly.type
_entity_poly.pdbx_seq_one_letter_code
_entity_poly.pdbx_strand_id
1 'polypeptide(L)'
;MKHQTEKPSEKIMRFFTPELYLQFNSPDEAVADRADEAWEKAIHKYQRHLQSIRPKLPSQVKEVAELSLHDAEVLAFEREMQPGFPLSKTPVPFPIWYAFASLSLKQNQTILSLLYILGDHIQEYPAKEDWQFSRSDTHWLYDEVDLDLNHQGMFLHRILFSDGRIFEIPFMSVVVSRFSLPATDEAGTAKRIA
;
A
#
# COMPACT_ATOMS: atom_id res chain seq x y z
N MET A 1 -0.75 19.36 -38.06
CA MET A 1 -0.98 19.44 -36.61
C MET A 1 -1.73 18.18 -36.21
N LYS A 2 -1.03 17.23 -35.53
CA LYS A 2 -1.67 16.01 -35.03
C LYS A 2 -2.21 16.34 -33.63
N HIS A 3 -3.53 16.34 -33.48
CA HIS A 3 -4.16 16.34 -32.18
C HIS A 3 -3.74 15.03 -31.45
N GLN A 4 -2.85 15.13 -30.49
CA GLN A 4 -2.71 14.11 -29.47
C GLN A 4 -3.98 14.19 -28.62
N THR A 5 -4.87 13.24 -28.79
CA THR A 5 -5.93 12.97 -27.83
C THR A 5 -5.24 12.48 -26.55
N GLU A 6 -5.15 13.36 -25.56
CA GLU A 6 -4.79 12.95 -24.19
C GLU A 6 -5.77 11.84 -23.78
N LYS A 7 -5.23 10.63 -23.58
CA LYS A 7 -5.95 9.57 -22.89
C LYS A 7 -6.34 10.14 -21.52
N PRO A 8 -7.62 10.00 -21.09
CA PRO A 8 -7.98 10.39 -19.73
C PRO A 8 -7.02 9.67 -18.78
N SER A 9 -6.36 10.43 -17.94
CA SER A 9 -5.48 9.93 -16.87
C SER A 9 -6.28 8.91 -16.07
N GLU A 10 -5.98 7.64 -16.26
CA GLU A 10 -6.60 6.56 -15.52
C GLU A 10 -6.22 6.80 -14.06
N LYS A 11 -7.21 7.07 -13.21
CA LYS A 11 -6.96 7.34 -11.79
C LYS A 11 -6.37 6.09 -11.17
N ILE A 12 -5.11 6.15 -10.76
CA ILE A 12 -4.36 5.05 -10.16
C ILE A 12 -5.05 4.59 -8.88
N MET A 13 -5.36 5.53 -7.97
CA MET A 13 -6.20 5.29 -6.81
C MET A 13 -7.65 5.69 -7.11
N ARG A 14 -8.59 4.84 -6.70
CA ARG A 14 -10.02 5.00 -7.02
C ARG A 14 -10.79 5.80 -5.97
N PHE A 15 -10.36 5.70 -4.72
CA PHE A 15 -11.08 6.23 -3.56
C PHE A 15 -10.25 7.31 -2.86
N PHE A 16 -9.02 7.00 -2.45
CA PHE A 16 -8.14 7.88 -1.67
C PHE A 16 -7.10 8.55 -2.56
N THR A 17 -7.56 9.42 -3.46
CA THR A 17 -6.69 10.01 -4.49
C THR A 17 -5.79 11.11 -3.93
N PRO A 18 -4.60 11.33 -4.50
CA PRO A 18 -3.73 12.46 -4.12
C PRO A 18 -4.45 13.82 -4.19
N GLU A 19 -5.31 14.02 -5.19
CA GLU A 19 -6.08 15.26 -5.34
C GLU A 19 -7.01 15.49 -4.15
N LEU A 20 -7.67 14.43 -3.69
CA LEU A 20 -8.57 14.52 -2.55
C LEU A 20 -7.78 14.84 -1.27
N TYR A 21 -6.59 14.25 -1.11
CA TYR A 21 -5.70 14.55 0.00
C TYR A 21 -5.21 16.02 -0.01
N LEU A 22 -4.80 16.53 -1.18
CA LEU A 22 -4.41 17.92 -1.37
C LEU A 22 -5.55 18.88 -1.03
N GLN A 23 -6.77 18.60 -1.48
CA GLN A 23 -7.94 19.42 -1.19
C GLN A 23 -8.33 19.40 0.29
N PHE A 24 -8.25 18.22 0.93
CA PHE A 24 -8.52 18.05 2.36
C PHE A 24 -7.57 18.88 3.23
N ASN A 25 -6.32 19.02 2.81
CA ASN A 25 -5.30 19.84 3.49
C ASN A 25 -5.16 21.25 2.90
N SER A 26 -6.16 21.73 2.18
CA SER A 26 -6.15 23.09 1.61
C SER A 26 -6.18 24.17 2.69
N PRO A 27 -5.44 25.27 2.53
CA PRO A 27 -5.56 26.43 3.41
C PRO A 27 -6.89 27.22 3.19
N ASP A 28 -7.60 26.96 2.09
CA ASP A 28 -8.94 27.51 1.83
C ASP A 28 -9.97 26.61 2.53
N GLU A 29 -10.60 27.14 3.58
CA GLU A 29 -11.58 26.45 4.42
C GLU A 29 -12.74 25.88 3.60
N ALA A 30 -13.25 26.63 2.61
CA ALA A 30 -14.35 26.16 1.78
C ALA A 30 -13.94 25.00 0.84
N VAL A 31 -12.67 24.90 0.48
CA VAL A 31 -12.13 23.76 -0.26
C VAL A 31 -11.97 22.56 0.68
N ALA A 32 -11.40 22.78 1.87
CA ALA A 32 -11.19 21.74 2.87
C ALA A 32 -12.51 21.11 3.33
N ASP A 33 -13.54 21.90 3.63
CA ASP A 33 -14.88 21.41 4.04
C ASP A 33 -15.51 20.51 2.96
N ARG A 34 -15.44 20.92 1.70
CA ARG A 34 -15.96 20.08 0.60
C ARG A 34 -15.15 18.78 0.44
N ALA A 35 -13.86 18.84 0.68
CA ALA A 35 -13.00 17.68 0.61
C ALA A 35 -13.25 16.73 1.77
N ASP A 36 -13.55 17.22 2.97
CA ASP A 36 -13.93 16.40 4.12
C ASP A 36 -15.18 15.57 3.81
N GLU A 37 -16.25 16.21 3.32
CA GLU A 37 -17.43 15.46 2.86
C GLU A 37 -17.14 14.43 1.75
N ALA A 38 -16.23 14.80 0.82
CA ALA A 38 -15.84 13.89 -0.26
C ALA A 38 -15.03 12.70 0.27
N TRP A 39 -14.21 12.94 1.31
CA TRP A 39 -13.42 11.95 2.01
C TRP A 39 -14.29 10.91 2.71
N GLU A 40 -15.28 11.35 3.50
CA GLU A 40 -16.25 10.44 4.11
C GLU A 40 -16.97 9.58 3.07
N LYS A 41 -17.40 10.20 1.96
CA LYS A 41 -18.02 9.49 0.84
C LYS A 41 -17.07 8.46 0.22
N ALA A 42 -15.77 8.77 0.14
CA ALA A 42 -14.74 7.86 -0.38
C ALA A 42 -14.55 6.65 0.55
N ILE A 43 -14.46 6.86 1.87
CA ILE A 43 -14.40 5.79 2.88
C ILE A 43 -15.59 4.84 2.72
N HIS A 44 -16.82 5.37 2.68
CA HIS A 44 -18.01 4.53 2.53
C HIS A 44 -18.05 3.78 1.18
N LYS A 45 -17.55 4.39 0.10
CA LYS A 45 -17.46 3.71 -1.20
C LYS A 45 -16.44 2.59 -1.16
N TYR A 46 -15.27 2.82 -0.56
CA TYR A 46 -14.24 1.79 -0.42
C TYR A 46 -14.69 0.63 0.45
N GLN A 47 -15.33 0.90 1.59
CA GLN A 47 -15.90 -0.14 2.45
C GLN A 47 -16.90 -1.02 1.70
N ARG A 48 -17.84 -0.42 0.93
CA ARG A 48 -18.79 -1.18 0.11
C ARG A 48 -18.07 -1.99 -0.97
N HIS A 49 -17.04 -1.41 -1.59
CA HIS A 49 -16.23 -2.12 -2.57
C HIS A 49 -15.53 -3.34 -1.94
N LEU A 50 -14.84 -3.16 -0.81
CA LEU A 50 -14.21 -4.26 -0.08
C LEU A 50 -15.22 -5.35 0.30
N GLN A 51 -16.40 -5.00 0.78
CA GLN A 51 -17.47 -5.97 1.07
C GLN A 51 -17.87 -6.78 -0.16
N SER A 52 -17.92 -6.16 -1.33
CA SER A 52 -18.29 -6.81 -2.59
C SER A 52 -17.25 -7.81 -3.08
N ILE A 53 -15.96 -7.54 -2.86
CA ILE A 53 -14.85 -8.43 -3.26
C ILE A 53 -14.41 -9.39 -2.16
N ARG A 54 -14.77 -9.14 -0.90
CA ARG A 54 -14.37 -9.93 0.29
C ARG A 54 -14.52 -11.45 0.13
N PRO A 55 -15.58 -11.99 -0.47
CA PRO A 55 -15.71 -13.44 -0.70
C PRO A 55 -14.61 -14.03 -1.57
N LYS A 56 -13.97 -13.23 -2.41
CA LYS A 56 -12.91 -13.63 -3.34
C LYS A 56 -11.50 -13.46 -2.76
N LEU A 57 -11.37 -12.76 -1.62
CA LEU A 57 -10.09 -12.50 -0.97
C LEU A 57 -9.68 -13.67 -0.06
N PRO A 58 -8.46 -14.20 -0.16
CA PRO A 58 -7.87 -15.09 0.85
C PRO A 58 -7.75 -14.40 2.21
N SER A 59 -7.58 -15.20 3.27
CA SER A 59 -7.50 -14.67 4.65
C SER A 59 -6.39 -13.64 4.84
N GLN A 60 -5.21 -13.88 4.25
CA GLN A 60 -4.06 -12.98 4.37
C GLN A 60 -4.31 -11.63 3.66
N VAL A 61 -5.01 -11.65 2.52
CA VAL A 61 -5.37 -10.42 1.80
C VAL A 61 -6.45 -9.64 2.56
N LYS A 62 -7.41 -10.35 3.18
CA LYS A 62 -8.39 -9.72 4.08
C LYS A 62 -7.71 -9.04 5.26
N GLU A 63 -6.70 -9.69 5.84
CA GLU A 63 -5.93 -9.13 6.94
C GLU A 63 -5.29 -7.80 6.53
N VAL A 64 -4.61 -7.76 5.36
CA VAL A 64 -4.00 -6.52 4.86
C VAL A 64 -5.05 -5.44 4.63
N ALA A 65 -6.18 -5.78 3.99
CA ALA A 65 -7.25 -4.81 3.70
C ALA A 65 -7.95 -4.25 4.97
N GLU A 66 -7.73 -4.88 6.12
CA GLU A 66 -8.29 -4.47 7.43
C GLU A 66 -7.25 -3.77 8.32
N LEU A 67 -5.99 -3.65 7.87
CA LEU A 67 -4.98 -2.91 8.61
C LEU A 67 -5.29 -1.41 8.61
N SER A 68 -5.08 -0.79 9.74
CA SER A 68 -5.11 0.68 9.87
C SER A 68 -3.66 1.17 9.99
N LEU A 69 -3.07 1.56 8.88
CA LEU A 69 -1.64 1.92 8.79
C LEU A 69 -1.40 3.42 8.62
N HIS A 70 -2.44 4.23 8.71
CA HIS A 70 -2.31 5.68 8.61
C HIS A 70 -1.24 6.20 9.57
N ASP A 71 -0.35 7.04 9.07
CA ASP A 71 0.82 7.60 9.76
C ASP A 71 1.88 6.58 10.23
N ALA A 72 1.82 5.31 9.81
CA ALA A 72 2.91 4.38 10.06
C ALA A 72 4.19 4.85 9.33
N GLU A 73 5.31 4.91 10.05
CA GLU A 73 6.63 5.24 9.50
C GLU A 73 7.12 4.08 8.62
N VAL A 74 7.54 4.38 7.40
CA VAL A 74 8.13 3.39 6.48
C VAL A 74 9.61 3.26 6.79
N LEU A 75 10.00 2.13 7.40
CA LEU A 75 11.39 1.87 7.75
C LEU A 75 12.21 1.35 6.56
N ALA A 76 11.61 0.50 5.74
CA ALA A 76 12.24 -0.06 4.56
C ALA A 76 11.20 -0.51 3.53
N PHE A 77 11.56 -0.40 2.26
CA PHE A 77 10.86 -1.02 1.14
C PHE A 77 11.88 -1.69 0.23
N GLU A 78 11.92 -3.00 0.25
CA GLU A 78 12.92 -3.81 -0.45
C GLU A 78 12.26 -4.69 -1.50
N ARG A 79 12.99 -4.96 -2.58
CA ARG A 79 12.56 -5.84 -3.68
C ARG A 79 13.64 -6.87 -3.91
N GLU A 80 13.27 -8.12 -3.93
CA GLU A 80 14.20 -9.23 -4.15
C GLU A 80 13.66 -10.22 -5.18
N MET A 81 14.58 -10.86 -5.90
CA MET A 81 14.31 -12.04 -6.70
C MET A 81 15.03 -13.22 -6.09
N GLN A 82 14.30 -14.28 -5.75
CA GLN A 82 14.86 -15.48 -5.18
C GLN A 82 14.53 -16.72 -6.04
N PRO A 83 15.48 -17.65 -6.21
CA PRO A 83 15.17 -18.95 -6.80
C PRO A 83 14.18 -19.69 -5.92
N GLY A 84 13.10 -20.17 -6.51
CA GLY A 84 12.06 -20.89 -5.80
C GLY A 84 12.00 -22.36 -6.21
N PHE A 85 11.36 -23.15 -5.36
CA PHE A 85 11.00 -24.50 -5.70
C PHE A 85 9.64 -24.52 -6.40
N PRO A 86 9.44 -25.37 -7.43
CA PRO A 86 8.15 -25.48 -8.07
C PRO A 86 7.07 -25.87 -7.04
N LEU A 87 6.00 -25.10 -6.97
CA LEU A 87 4.84 -25.38 -6.11
C LEU A 87 4.04 -26.62 -6.58
N SER A 88 4.38 -27.17 -7.74
CA SER A 88 3.77 -28.36 -8.33
C SER A 88 4.75 -29.54 -8.28
N LYS A 89 4.19 -30.76 -8.15
CA LYS A 89 4.97 -32.01 -8.21
C LYS A 89 5.50 -32.32 -9.61
N THR A 90 5.14 -31.53 -10.62
CA THR A 90 5.61 -31.67 -12.00
C THR A 90 6.99 -31.07 -12.12
N PRO A 91 8.02 -31.80 -12.59
CA PRO A 91 9.34 -31.25 -12.84
C PRO A 91 9.25 -30.13 -13.87
N VAL A 92 9.68 -28.93 -13.52
CA VAL A 92 9.82 -27.84 -14.48
C VAL A 92 11.28 -27.77 -14.93
N PRO A 93 11.55 -27.66 -16.23
CA PRO A 93 12.90 -27.74 -16.78
C PRO A 93 13.76 -26.51 -16.48
N PHE A 94 13.22 -25.48 -15.82
CA PHE A 94 13.90 -24.23 -15.52
C PHE A 94 13.73 -23.84 -14.05
N PRO A 95 14.72 -23.17 -13.44
CA PRO A 95 14.53 -22.59 -12.11
C PRO A 95 13.40 -21.57 -12.17
N ILE A 96 12.43 -21.71 -11.24
CA ILE A 96 11.38 -20.73 -11.06
C ILE A 96 11.96 -19.62 -10.17
N TRP A 97 11.83 -18.39 -10.61
CA TRP A 97 12.20 -17.22 -9.83
C TRP A 97 10.94 -16.57 -9.29
N TYR A 98 10.91 -16.34 -7.99
CA TYR A 98 9.86 -15.54 -7.37
C TYR A 98 10.39 -14.14 -7.09
N ALA A 99 9.63 -13.15 -7.49
CA ALA A 99 9.86 -11.79 -7.10
C ALA A 99 9.14 -11.52 -5.77
N PHE A 100 9.84 -10.91 -4.83
CA PHE A 100 9.31 -10.52 -3.53
C PHE A 100 9.43 -9.02 -3.35
N ALA A 101 8.50 -8.46 -2.58
CA ALA A 101 8.66 -7.14 -2.00
C ALA A 101 8.40 -7.23 -0.51
N SER A 102 9.25 -6.60 0.30
CA SER A 102 9.05 -6.47 1.73
C SER A 102 8.90 -5.00 2.10
N LEU A 103 7.90 -4.71 2.93
CA LEU A 103 7.62 -3.40 3.46
C LEU A 103 7.61 -3.48 4.97
N SER A 104 8.57 -2.80 5.60
CA SER A 104 8.69 -2.73 7.06
C SER A 104 8.19 -1.37 7.54
N LEU A 105 7.25 -1.39 8.46
CA LEU A 105 6.55 -0.23 8.97
C LEU A 105 6.68 -0.17 10.49
N LYS A 106 6.75 1.02 11.05
CA LYS A 106 6.68 1.25 12.49
C LYS A 106 5.44 2.06 12.81
N GLN A 107 4.62 1.52 13.69
CA GLN A 107 3.46 2.20 14.23
C GLN A 107 3.46 2.06 15.76
N ASN A 108 3.63 3.16 16.46
CA ASN A 108 3.84 3.17 17.91
C ASN A 108 5.04 2.29 18.32
N GLN A 109 4.80 1.26 19.14
CA GLN A 109 5.80 0.30 19.62
C GLN A 109 5.73 -1.05 18.87
N THR A 110 5.16 -1.05 17.67
CA THR A 110 5.03 -2.25 16.85
C THR A 110 5.73 -2.04 15.53
N ILE A 111 6.53 -3.02 15.12
CA ILE A 111 7.03 -3.15 13.76
C ILE A 111 6.12 -4.14 13.05
N LEU A 112 5.58 -3.70 11.93
CA LEU A 112 4.80 -4.51 11.02
C LEU A 112 5.64 -4.79 9.77
N SER A 113 5.68 -6.04 9.33
CA SER A 113 6.31 -6.42 8.07
C SER A 113 5.25 -7.03 7.15
N LEU A 114 5.17 -6.51 5.93
CA LEU A 114 4.36 -7.04 4.84
C LEU A 114 5.30 -7.64 3.81
N LEU A 115 5.26 -8.96 3.64
CA LEU A 115 6.04 -9.66 2.61
C LEU A 115 5.10 -10.12 1.49
N TYR A 116 5.23 -9.52 0.32
CA TYR A 116 4.45 -9.84 -0.87
C TYR A 116 5.18 -10.85 -1.75
N ILE A 117 4.47 -11.85 -2.24
CA ILE A 117 4.87 -12.65 -3.40
C ILE A 117 4.28 -11.97 -4.62
N LEU A 118 5.15 -11.34 -5.41
CA LEU A 118 4.72 -10.54 -6.54
C LEU A 118 4.20 -11.40 -7.69
N GLY A 119 3.18 -10.91 -8.35
CA GLY A 119 2.64 -11.51 -9.57
C GLY A 119 3.10 -10.80 -10.82
N ASP A 120 3.47 -9.52 -10.70
CA ASP A 120 3.99 -8.67 -11.77
C ASP A 120 4.89 -7.58 -11.18
N HIS A 121 5.39 -6.69 -12.03
CA HIS A 121 6.23 -5.56 -11.66
C HIS A 121 5.46 -4.54 -10.82
N ILE A 122 6.09 -4.07 -9.74
CA ILE A 122 5.58 -2.95 -8.97
C ILE A 122 5.67 -1.69 -9.83
N GLN A 123 4.57 -0.96 -9.94
CA GLN A 123 4.54 0.34 -10.58
C GLN A 123 4.68 1.43 -9.52
N GLU A 124 5.56 2.37 -9.79
CA GLU A 124 5.79 3.54 -8.96
C GLU A 124 5.39 4.78 -9.74
N TYR A 125 4.49 5.54 -9.18
CA TYR A 125 4.00 6.78 -9.77
C TYR A 125 4.55 7.95 -8.95
N PRO A 126 5.17 8.95 -9.59
CA PRO A 126 5.74 10.09 -8.91
C PRO A 126 4.67 10.94 -8.23
N ALA A 127 5.10 11.69 -7.23
CA ALA A 127 4.26 12.70 -6.62
C ALA A 127 3.76 13.71 -7.66
N LYS A 128 2.61 14.30 -7.41
CA LYS A 128 2.10 15.43 -8.21
C LYS A 128 3.01 16.65 -8.05
N GLU A 129 3.07 17.49 -9.09
CA GLU A 129 3.90 18.69 -9.09
C GLU A 129 3.54 19.67 -7.96
N ASP A 130 2.28 19.71 -7.55
CA ASP A 130 1.74 20.54 -6.46
C ASP A 130 1.80 19.87 -5.09
N TRP A 131 2.45 18.70 -4.96
CA TRP A 131 2.59 17.99 -3.68
C TRP A 131 3.56 18.72 -2.75
N GLN A 132 3.08 19.16 -1.60
CA GLN A 132 3.83 20.00 -0.64
C GLN A 132 3.99 19.35 0.75
N PHE A 133 3.63 18.08 0.92
CA PHE A 133 3.62 17.41 2.22
C PHE A 133 4.83 16.48 2.45
N SER A 134 5.84 16.55 1.57
CA SER A 134 7.05 15.73 1.73
C SER A 134 7.77 16.07 3.05
N ARG A 135 8.04 15.05 3.84
CA ARG A 135 8.78 15.12 5.11
C ARG A 135 10.13 14.40 4.94
N SER A 136 11.01 14.51 5.95
CA SER A 136 12.29 13.76 5.99
C SER A 136 12.06 12.27 5.96
N ASP A 137 10.99 11.80 6.62
CA ASP A 137 10.66 10.40 6.77
C ASP A 137 9.37 10.08 5.99
N THR A 138 9.38 8.97 5.27
CA THR A 138 8.21 8.52 4.52
C THR A 138 7.22 7.85 5.47
N HIS A 139 5.96 8.27 5.39
CA HIS A 139 4.86 7.67 6.15
C HIS A 139 3.81 7.11 5.20
N TRP A 140 3.10 6.10 5.66
CA TRP A 140 1.94 5.54 5.00
C TRP A 140 0.74 6.46 5.20
N LEU A 141 0.15 6.97 4.13
CA LEU A 141 -1.05 7.78 4.24
C LEU A 141 -2.32 6.93 4.10
N TYR A 142 -2.53 6.38 2.92
CA TYR A 142 -3.74 5.61 2.61
C TYR A 142 -3.42 4.48 1.65
N ASP A 143 -4.30 3.48 1.64
CA ASP A 143 -4.17 2.35 0.74
C ASP A 143 -5.53 1.82 0.26
N GLU A 144 -5.47 1.08 -0.83
CA GLU A 144 -6.59 0.39 -1.44
C GLU A 144 -6.18 -1.01 -1.85
N VAL A 145 -6.90 -2.02 -1.38
CA VAL A 145 -6.76 -3.40 -1.84
C VAL A 145 -7.86 -3.72 -2.85
N ASP A 146 -7.49 -4.34 -3.96
CA ASP A 146 -8.42 -4.69 -5.04
C ASP A 146 -8.08 -6.06 -5.66
N LEU A 147 -8.98 -6.58 -6.48
CA LEU A 147 -8.70 -7.69 -7.37
C LEU A 147 -7.97 -7.17 -8.61
N ASP A 148 -6.95 -7.88 -9.06
CA ASP A 148 -6.41 -7.63 -10.39
C ASP A 148 -7.38 -8.21 -11.44
N LEU A 149 -8.06 -7.32 -12.15
CA LEU A 149 -9.03 -7.73 -13.18
C LEU A 149 -8.37 -8.25 -14.46
N ASN A 150 -7.09 -7.97 -14.65
CA ASN A 150 -6.32 -8.40 -15.83
C ASN A 150 -5.71 -9.80 -15.62
N HIS A 151 -5.46 -10.19 -14.37
CA HIS A 151 -4.79 -11.43 -14.02
C HIS A 151 -5.58 -12.20 -12.96
N GLN A 152 -6.16 -13.32 -13.36
CA GLN A 152 -6.94 -14.16 -12.45
C GLN A 152 -6.08 -14.69 -11.29
N GLY A 153 -6.58 -14.52 -10.08
CA GLY A 153 -5.91 -15.00 -8.85
C GLY A 153 -4.84 -14.04 -8.32
N MET A 154 -4.74 -12.84 -8.88
CA MET A 154 -3.88 -11.78 -8.40
C MET A 154 -4.68 -10.65 -7.74
N PHE A 155 -4.00 -9.90 -6.90
CA PHE A 155 -4.51 -8.79 -6.14
C PHE A 155 -3.65 -7.56 -6.38
N LEU A 156 -4.23 -6.39 -6.18
CA LEU A 156 -3.54 -5.11 -6.24
C LEU A 156 -3.58 -4.44 -4.87
N HIS A 157 -2.44 -3.96 -4.41
CA HIS A 157 -2.35 -3.09 -3.27
C HIS A 157 -1.78 -1.75 -3.71
N ARG A 158 -2.57 -0.69 -3.64
CA ARG A 158 -2.17 0.67 -3.99
C ARG A 158 -1.96 1.44 -2.72
N ILE A 159 -0.80 2.07 -2.59
CA ILE A 159 -0.39 2.76 -1.38
C ILE A 159 0.04 4.18 -1.75
N LEU A 160 -0.57 5.17 -1.11
CA LEU A 160 -0.15 6.56 -1.16
C LEU A 160 0.74 6.86 0.05
N PHE A 161 1.95 7.33 -0.20
CA PHE A 161 2.90 7.73 0.83
C PHE A 161 2.91 9.24 1.06
N SER A 162 3.47 9.66 2.20
CA SER A 162 3.54 11.08 2.61
C SER A 162 4.41 11.95 1.68
N ASP A 163 5.28 11.35 0.89
CA ASP A 163 6.04 12.03 -0.15
C ASP A 163 5.26 12.19 -1.47
N GLY A 164 4.01 11.74 -1.52
CA GLY A 164 3.09 11.85 -2.65
C GLY A 164 3.24 10.75 -3.69
N ARG A 165 4.22 9.86 -3.56
CA ARG A 165 4.37 8.71 -4.45
C ARG A 165 3.25 7.70 -4.20
N ILE A 166 2.83 7.04 -5.28
CA ILE A 166 1.92 5.90 -5.20
C ILE A 166 2.66 4.67 -5.66
N PHE A 167 2.53 3.60 -4.90
CA PHE A 167 2.98 2.28 -5.31
C PHE A 167 1.77 1.40 -5.61
N GLU A 168 1.75 0.80 -6.80
CA GLU A 168 0.81 -0.26 -7.15
C GLU A 168 1.58 -1.58 -7.14
N ILE A 169 1.21 -2.46 -6.22
CA ILE A 169 1.87 -3.73 -5.95
C ILE A 169 0.94 -4.86 -6.41
N PRO A 170 1.19 -5.46 -7.59
CA PRO A 170 0.47 -6.65 -8.02
C PRO A 170 1.06 -7.88 -7.33
N PHE A 171 0.23 -8.64 -6.61
CA PHE A 171 0.71 -9.77 -5.82
C PHE A 171 -0.23 -10.97 -5.85
N MET A 172 0.33 -12.16 -5.63
CA MET A 172 -0.39 -13.43 -5.53
C MET A 172 -0.68 -13.80 -4.07
N SER A 173 0.20 -13.41 -3.17
CA SER A 173 0.08 -13.71 -1.74
C SER A 173 0.83 -12.66 -0.92
N VAL A 174 0.46 -12.52 0.34
CA VAL A 174 1.10 -11.63 1.30
C VAL A 174 1.18 -12.29 2.66
N VAL A 175 2.28 -12.06 3.37
CA VAL A 175 2.46 -12.49 4.77
C VAL A 175 2.57 -11.24 5.63
N VAL A 176 1.76 -11.19 6.68
CA VAL A 176 1.77 -10.12 7.68
C VAL A 176 2.48 -10.63 8.93
N SER A 177 3.52 -9.94 9.38
CA SER A 177 4.24 -10.25 10.62
C SER A 177 4.28 -9.03 11.53
N ARG A 178 4.11 -9.23 12.84
CA ARG A 178 4.10 -8.17 13.85
C ARG A 178 5.12 -8.45 14.92
N PHE A 179 5.91 -7.45 15.28
CA PHE A 179 6.93 -7.51 16.30
C PHE A 179 6.74 -6.34 17.27
N SER A 180 6.54 -6.63 18.54
CA SER A 180 6.51 -5.59 19.57
C SER A 180 7.93 -5.17 19.93
N LEU A 181 8.21 -3.88 19.93
CA LEU A 181 9.45 -3.34 20.44
C LEU A 181 9.44 -3.42 21.98
N PRO A 182 10.58 -3.74 22.62
CA PRO A 182 10.67 -3.69 24.07
C PRO A 182 10.37 -2.27 24.56
N ALA A 183 9.66 -2.16 25.68
CA ALA A 183 9.46 -0.87 26.31
C ALA A 183 10.83 -0.27 26.68
N THR A 184 11.10 0.93 26.20
CA THR A 184 12.25 1.72 26.66
C THR A 184 11.86 2.44 27.93
N ASP A 185 12.69 2.36 28.98
CA ASP A 185 12.58 3.25 30.13
C ASP A 185 12.94 4.69 29.70
N GLU A 186 12.52 5.65 30.46
CA GLU A 186 12.74 7.09 30.20
C GLU A 186 14.23 7.46 30.02
N ALA A 187 15.15 6.57 30.38
CA ALA A 187 16.60 6.71 30.22
C ALA A 187 17.14 6.14 28.89
N GLY A 188 16.27 5.65 27.98
CA GLY A 188 16.70 5.13 26.66
C GLY A 188 17.40 3.77 26.71
N THR A 189 17.40 3.08 27.85
CA THR A 189 18.03 1.77 28.03
C THR A 189 17.01 0.67 27.86
N ALA A 190 17.21 -0.23 26.89
CA ALA A 190 16.33 -1.39 26.69
C ALA A 190 16.39 -2.33 27.92
N LYS A 191 15.24 -2.60 28.55
CA LYS A 191 15.15 -3.63 29.59
C LYS A 191 15.50 -4.98 28.99
N ARG A 192 16.59 -5.61 29.48
CA ARG A 192 16.87 -7.02 29.20
C ARG A 192 15.75 -7.86 29.82
N ILE A 193 15.05 -8.59 29.00
CA ILE A 193 14.10 -9.62 29.41
C ILE A 193 14.99 -10.78 29.97
N ALA A 194 14.84 -11.07 31.22
CA ALA A 194 15.50 -12.20 31.93
C ALA A 194 14.77 -13.50 31.59
#